data_86a864311fbcb00d67afd2c4c89eefdb
#
_entry.id   86a864311fbcb00d67afd2c4c89eefdb
#
_cell.length_a   1.000
_cell.length_b   1.000
_cell.length_c   1.000
_cell.angle_alpha   90.00
_cell.angle_beta   90.00
_cell.angle_gamma   90.00
#
_symmetry.space_group_name_H-M   'P 1'
#
loop_
_entity.id
_entity.type
_entity.pdbx_description
1 polymer ?
#
loop_
_entity_poly.entity_id
_entity_poly.type
_entity_poly.pdbx_seq_one_letter_code
_entity_poly.pdbx_strand_id
1 'polypeptide(L)'
;MKQSQYNLMFLIFFFVTSLCLWKVDNGVQQALNEVDMLIPYEILEEDNRVLKQINPKPHLINQTLELSSEERNCLSLNVYWEARNQDIPGQIAVAFVTINRKLNKYFKDDVCEVVKQGYRKTHGSCAFSWFCDGLPDRPKERKAWEKAQQISEWTIENYYSHSEIYEDKLTHYHAVYIKKPWWTKHMKRITQIGDHIFYSGV
;
A
#
# COMPACT_ATOMS: atom_id res chain seq x y z
N MET A 1 15.52 -21.17 62.14
CA MET A 1 15.57 -19.80 61.63
C MET A 1 16.30 -19.62 60.28
N LYS A 2 17.37 -20.35 60.00
CA LYS A 2 18.15 -20.17 58.74
C LYS A 2 17.38 -20.57 57.43
N GLN A 3 16.55 -21.63 57.46
CA GLN A 3 15.84 -22.15 56.30
C GLN A 3 14.79 -21.16 55.75
N SER A 4 14.12 -20.42 56.63
CA SER A 4 13.11 -19.42 56.24
C SER A 4 13.69 -18.21 55.51
N GLN A 5 14.92 -17.82 55.86
CA GLN A 5 15.60 -16.69 55.18
C GLN A 5 16.04 -17.04 53.75
N TYR A 6 16.50 -18.29 53.53
CA TYR A 6 16.86 -18.73 52.17
C TYR A 6 15.64 -18.81 51.26
N ASN A 7 14.50 -19.26 51.74
CA ASN A 7 13.25 -19.29 50.96
C ASN A 7 12.76 -17.89 50.60
N LEU A 8 12.88 -16.93 51.49
CA LEU A 8 12.51 -15.53 51.23
C LEU A 8 13.45 -14.88 50.20
N MET A 9 14.76 -15.12 50.29
CA MET A 9 15.74 -14.61 49.31
C MET A 9 15.50 -15.24 47.91
N PHE A 10 15.17 -16.51 47.83
CA PHE A 10 14.83 -17.19 46.57
C PHE A 10 13.58 -16.59 45.92
N LEU A 11 12.53 -16.32 46.71
CA LEU A 11 11.31 -15.71 46.22
C LEU A 11 11.55 -14.27 45.71
N ILE A 12 12.33 -13.49 46.44
CA ILE A 12 12.70 -12.11 46.02
C ILE A 12 13.51 -12.16 44.73
N PHE A 13 14.49 -13.05 44.62
CA PHE A 13 15.32 -13.18 43.41
C PHE A 13 14.46 -13.59 42.20
N PHE A 14 13.55 -14.55 42.34
CA PHE A 14 12.60 -14.90 41.29
C PHE A 14 11.67 -13.76 40.89
N PHE A 15 11.18 -12.97 41.85
CA PHE A 15 10.33 -11.83 41.57
C PHE A 15 11.07 -10.69 40.83
N VAL A 16 12.32 -10.42 41.25
CA VAL A 16 13.15 -9.38 40.60
C VAL A 16 13.54 -9.81 39.19
N THR A 17 13.95 -11.05 39.00
CA THR A 17 14.28 -11.57 37.66
C THR A 17 13.06 -11.61 36.73
N SER A 18 11.91 -12.01 37.24
CA SER A 18 10.65 -12.00 36.48
C SER A 18 10.21 -10.59 36.07
N LEU A 19 10.33 -9.60 36.99
CA LEU A 19 10.06 -8.18 36.70
C LEU A 19 11.05 -7.57 35.70
N CYS A 20 12.32 -7.94 35.78
CA CYS A 20 13.33 -7.52 34.80
C CYS A 20 13.06 -8.11 33.42
N LEU A 21 12.73 -9.39 33.31
CA LEU A 21 12.37 -10.04 32.05
C LEU A 21 11.10 -9.43 31.45
N TRP A 22 10.07 -9.17 32.26
CA TRP A 22 8.84 -8.52 31.80
C TRP A 22 9.07 -7.09 31.29
N LYS A 23 9.94 -6.29 31.96
CA LYS A 23 10.32 -4.94 31.48
C LYS A 23 11.15 -4.99 30.20
N VAL A 24 12.04 -5.95 30.06
CA VAL A 24 12.84 -6.15 28.82
C VAL A 24 11.93 -6.56 27.68
N ASP A 25 11.00 -7.49 27.90
CA ASP A 25 10.06 -7.97 26.87
C ASP A 25 9.14 -6.84 26.41
N ASN A 26 8.59 -6.04 27.33
CA ASN A 26 7.77 -4.87 26.97
C ASN A 26 8.58 -3.77 26.27
N GLY A 27 9.82 -3.53 26.69
CA GLY A 27 10.70 -2.57 26.03
C GLY A 27 11.07 -2.99 24.60
N VAL A 28 11.37 -4.26 24.41
CA VAL A 28 11.65 -4.86 23.08
C VAL A 28 10.39 -4.82 22.21
N GLN A 29 9.21 -5.15 22.76
CA GLN A 29 7.97 -5.12 22.01
C GLN A 29 7.55 -3.68 21.62
N GLN A 30 7.81 -2.71 22.49
CA GLN A 30 7.59 -1.28 22.19
C GLN A 30 8.57 -0.79 21.13
N ALA A 31 9.85 -1.16 21.21
CA ALA A 31 10.85 -0.84 20.20
C ALA A 31 10.55 -1.51 18.85
N LEU A 32 10.08 -2.76 18.84
CA LEU A 32 9.63 -3.44 17.63
C LEU A 32 8.41 -2.78 17.00
N ASN A 33 7.47 -2.29 17.80
CA ASN A 33 6.32 -1.54 17.31
C ASN A 33 6.71 -0.17 16.76
N GLU A 34 7.70 0.51 17.36
CA GLU A 34 8.27 1.76 16.83
C GLU A 34 9.05 1.51 15.53
N VAL A 35 9.83 0.43 15.46
CA VAL A 35 10.55 0.02 14.24
C VAL A 35 9.55 -0.38 13.14
N ASP A 36 8.48 -1.13 13.45
CA ASP A 36 7.43 -1.47 12.47
C ASP A 36 6.65 -0.24 11.98
N MET A 37 6.58 0.86 12.77
CA MET A 37 6.02 2.14 12.32
C MET A 37 7.01 2.98 11.51
N LEU A 38 8.30 2.88 11.79
CA LEU A 38 9.36 3.63 11.10
C LEU A 38 9.80 2.97 9.78
N ILE A 39 9.69 1.64 9.67
CA ILE A 39 10.07 0.89 8.46
C ILE A 39 9.40 1.43 7.18
N PRO A 40 8.10 1.76 7.13
CA PRO A 40 7.51 2.38 5.95
C PRO A 40 8.13 3.73 5.59
N TYR A 41 8.52 4.50 6.60
CA TYR A 41 9.12 5.82 6.41
C TYR A 41 10.60 5.71 5.99
N GLU A 42 11.39 4.85 6.62
CA GLU A 42 12.81 4.62 6.26
C GLU A 42 12.96 3.91 4.91
N ILE A 43 12.12 2.94 4.59
CA ILE A 43 12.11 2.30 3.26
C ILE A 43 11.69 3.31 2.20
N LEU A 44 10.72 4.18 2.49
CA LEU A 44 10.39 5.31 1.61
C LEU A 44 11.55 6.30 1.51
N GLU A 45 12.38 6.49 2.54
CA GLU A 45 13.55 7.38 2.48
C GLU A 45 14.73 6.80 1.68
N GLU A 46 14.97 5.51 1.72
CA GLU A 46 16.08 4.88 0.96
C GLU A 46 15.75 4.78 -0.53
N ASP A 47 14.51 4.44 -0.88
CA ASP A 47 13.99 4.52 -2.26
C ASP A 47 13.67 5.98 -2.67
N ASN A 48 13.46 6.90 -1.75
CA ASN A 48 13.31 8.33 -1.98
C ASN A 48 14.54 9.02 -2.58
N ARG A 49 15.71 8.35 -2.67
CA ARG A 49 16.79 8.90 -3.50
C ARG A 49 16.39 9.03 -4.97
N VAL A 50 15.52 8.15 -5.44
CA VAL A 50 14.95 8.24 -6.79
C VAL A 50 13.79 9.25 -6.81
N LEU A 51 12.98 9.33 -5.75
CA LEU A 51 11.86 10.26 -5.63
C LEU A 51 12.29 11.69 -5.23
N LYS A 52 13.41 11.88 -4.51
CA LYS A 52 13.97 13.21 -4.16
C LYS A 52 14.56 13.98 -5.36
N GLN A 53 14.79 13.33 -6.49
CA GLN A 53 15.22 14.03 -7.71
C GLN A 53 14.05 14.73 -8.42
N ILE A 54 12.83 14.52 -7.96
CA ILE A 54 11.65 15.13 -8.55
C ILE A 54 11.23 16.28 -7.63
N ASN A 55 11.55 17.47 -8.08
CA ASN A 55 11.22 18.72 -7.39
C ASN A 55 9.70 18.95 -7.48
N PRO A 56 8.91 18.78 -6.41
CA PRO A 56 7.46 19.00 -6.48
C PRO A 56 7.18 20.45 -6.89
N LYS A 57 6.21 20.66 -7.77
CA LYS A 57 5.79 22.02 -8.15
C LYS A 57 5.30 22.76 -6.90
N PRO A 58 5.92 23.89 -6.53
CA PRO A 58 5.61 24.57 -5.25
C PRO A 58 4.13 24.93 -5.08
N HIS A 59 3.39 25.15 -6.18
CA HIS A 59 1.98 25.50 -6.16
C HIS A 59 1.02 24.31 -5.93
N LEU A 60 1.52 23.07 -5.99
CA LEU A 60 0.72 21.86 -5.79
C LEU A 60 0.85 21.32 -4.35
N ILE A 61 1.80 21.83 -3.55
CA ILE A 61 2.06 21.36 -2.18
C ILE A 61 0.85 21.57 -1.24
N ASN A 62 -0.03 22.53 -1.56
CA ASN A 62 -1.22 22.84 -0.74
C ASN A 62 -2.51 22.17 -1.26
N GLN A 63 -2.43 21.31 -2.27
CA GLN A 63 -3.60 20.58 -2.76
C GLN A 63 -3.63 19.21 -2.12
N THR A 64 -4.72 18.87 -1.46
CA THR A 64 -5.00 17.53 -0.92
C THR A 64 -6.05 16.83 -1.77
N LEU A 65 -5.86 15.55 -2.00
CA LEU A 65 -6.87 14.73 -2.64
C LEU A 65 -7.88 14.28 -1.58
N GLU A 66 -9.13 14.71 -1.74
CA GLU A 66 -10.19 14.32 -0.84
C GLU A 66 -10.85 13.02 -1.30
N LEU A 67 -10.76 12.00 -0.47
CA LEU A 67 -11.46 10.73 -0.63
C LEU A 67 -12.26 10.41 0.63
N SER A 68 -13.45 9.85 0.45
CA SER A 68 -14.25 9.32 1.55
C SER A 68 -13.54 8.12 2.22
N SER A 69 -13.96 7.76 3.43
CA SER A 69 -13.42 6.58 4.12
C SER A 69 -13.68 5.28 3.34
N GLU A 70 -14.79 5.21 2.61
CA GLU A 70 -15.11 4.07 1.75
C GLU A 70 -14.16 4.00 0.55
N GLU A 71 -13.92 5.11 -0.13
CA GLU A 71 -12.98 5.18 -1.26
C GLU A 71 -11.54 4.83 -0.83
N ARG A 72 -11.10 5.31 0.35
CA ARG A 72 -9.78 4.95 0.93
C ARG A 72 -9.67 3.45 1.16
N ASN A 73 -10.73 2.82 1.68
CA ASN A 73 -10.77 1.38 1.87
C ASN A 73 -10.75 0.63 0.52
N CYS A 74 -11.50 1.09 -0.48
CA CYS A 74 -11.49 0.51 -1.83
C CYS A 74 -10.11 0.63 -2.50
N LEU A 75 -9.42 1.77 -2.32
CA LEU A 75 -8.05 1.95 -2.81
C LEU A 75 -7.09 0.96 -2.16
N SER A 76 -7.17 0.83 -0.82
CA SER A 76 -6.32 -0.10 -0.06
C SER A 76 -6.57 -1.56 -0.45
N LEU A 77 -7.83 -1.94 -0.68
CA LEU A 77 -8.17 -3.27 -1.19
C LEU A 77 -7.56 -3.51 -2.57
N ASN A 78 -7.63 -2.51 -3.44
CA ASN A 78 -7.06 -2.63 -4.78
C ASN A 78 -5.53 -2.78 -4.74
N VAL A 79 -4.83 -1.97 -3.95
CA VAL A 79 -3.37 -2.11 -3.74
C VAL A 79 -3.02 -3.48 -3.17
N TYR A 80 -3.78 -3.94 -2.17
CA TYR A 80 -3.55 -5.24 -1.56
C TYR A 80 -3.69 -6.39 -2.57
N TRP A 81 -4.78 -6.45 -3.32
CA TRP A 81 -5.05 -7.58 -4.19
C TRP A 81 -4.20 -7.57 -5.47
N GLU A 82 -3.92 -6.40 -6.01
CA GLU A 82 -3.17 -6.23 -7.25
C GLU A 82 -1.65 -6.21 -7.05
N ALA A 83 -1.17 -5.72 -5.89
CA ALA A 83 0.25 -5.38 -5.77
C ALA A 83 0.90 -5.76 -4.43
N ARG A 84 0.27 -6.53 -3.53
CA ARG A 84 0.87 -6.85 -2.22
C ARG A 84 2.22 -7.59 -2.29
N ASN A 85 2.51 -8.25 -3.40
CA ASN A 85 3.76 -8.95 -3.67
C ASN A 85 4.79 -8.09 -4.43
N GLN A 86 4.44 -6.86 -4.79
CA GLN A 86 5.34 -5.91 -5.43
C GLN A 86 6.13 -5.12 -4.39
N ASP A 87 7.21 -4.50 -4.83
CA ASP A 87 7.93 -3.48 -4.08
C ASP A 87 7.06 -2.22 -3.85
N ILE A 88 7.52 -1.31 -3.00
CA ILE A 88 6.78 -0.08 -2.67
C ILE A 88 6.49 0.77 -3.91
N PRO A 89 7.44 1.04 -4.82
CA PRO A 89 7.15 1.78 -6.04
C PRO A 89 6.06 1.14 -6.90
N GLY A 90 6.04 -0.19 -7.00
CA GLY A 90 5.00 -0.93 -7.73
C GLY A 90 3.62 -0.79 -7.10
N GLN A 91 3.53 -0.84 -5.78
CA GLN A 91 2.28 -0.63 -5.03
C GLN A 91 1.76 0.80 -5.19
N ILE A 92 2.64 1.80 -5.07
CA ILE A 92 2.33 3.22 -5.29
C ILE A 92 1.82 3.43 -6.74
N ALA A 93 2.47 2.86 -7.74
CA ALA A 93 2.04 3.00 -9.13
C ALA A 93 0.64 2.43 -9.38
N VAL A 94 0.27 1.32 -8.75
CA VAL A 94 -1.09 0.76 -8.80
C VAL A 94 -2.11 1.70 -8.13
N ALA A 95 -1.76 2.31 -6.99
CA ALA A 95 -2.60 3.31 -6.34
C ALA A 95 -2.81 4.54 -7.23
N PHE A 96 -1.74 5.05 -7.87
CA PHE A 96 -1.84 6.15 -8.84
C PHE A 96 -2.74 5.81 -10.02
N VAL A 97 -2.65 4.62 -10.60
CA VAL A 97 -3.56 4.20 -11.69
C VAL A 97 -5.02 4.29 -11.25
N THR A 98 -5.33 3.84 -10.05
CA THR A 98 -6.69 3.84 -9.52
C THR A 98 -7.21 5.27 -9.32
N ILE A 99 -6.39 6.15 -8.72
CA ILE A 99 -6.73 7.57 -8.52
C ILE A 99 -6.81 8.31 -9.86
N ASN A 100 -5.88 8.07 -10.78
CA ASN A 100 -5.89 8.67 -12.13
C ASN A 100 -7.18 8.32 -12.88
N ARG A 101 -7.67 7.09 -12.74
CA ARG A 101 -8.96 6.70 -13.31
C ARG A 101 -10.10 7.48 -12.68
N LYS A 102 -10.18 7.58 -11.34
CA LYS A 102 -11.20 8.39 -10.66
C LYS A 102 -11.24 9.83 -11.14
N LEU A 103 -10.07 10.43 -11.36
CA LEU A 103 -9.96 11.84 -11.77
C LEU A 103 -10.11 12.05 -13.29
N ASN A 104 -10.22 10.99 -14.06
CA ASN A 104 -10.31 11.05 -15.50
C ASN A 104 -11.76 10.89 -15.96
N LYS A 105 -12.27 11.86 -16.71
CA LYS A 105 -13.67 11.92 -17.20
C LYS A 105 -14.17 10.70 -17.98
N TYR A 106 -13.28 9.84 -18.46
CA TYR A 106 -13.64 8.61 -19.19
C TYR A 106 -13.86 7.41 -18.28
N PHE A 107 -13.59 7.56 -16.97
CA PHE A 107 -13.82 6.53 -15.95
C PHE A 107 -14.89 6.99 -14.97
N LYS A 108 -15.10 6.21 -13.92
CA LYS A 108 -15.98 6.58 -12.83
C LYS A 108 -15.29 7.58 -11.90
N ASP A 109 -16.04 8.49 -11.33
CA ASP A 109 -15.60 9.56 -10.43
C ASP A 109 -15.53 9.14 -8.94
N ASP A 110 -15.66 7.85 -8.67
CA ASP A 110 -15.57 7.23 -7.35
C ASP A 110 -14.61 6.04 -7.41
N VAL A 111 -13.72 5.89 -6.41
CA VAL A 111 -12.71 4.82 -6.38
C VAL A 111 -13.33 3.44 -6.34
N CYS A 112 -14.39 3.25 -5.55
CA CYS A 112 -15.05 1.96 -5.46
C CYS A 112 -15.72 1.57 -6.78
N GLU A 113 -16.28 2.54 -7.49
CA GLU A 113 -16.87 2.31 -8.80
C GLU A 113 -15.80 2.09 -9.88
N VAL A 114 -14.62 2.70 -9.77
CA VAL A 114 -13.45 2.39 -10.61
C VAL A 114 -13.03 0.94 -10.40
N VAL A 115 -12.95 0.48 -9.16
CA VAL A 115 -12.59 -0.90 -8.83
C VAL A 115 -13.62 -1.90 -9.37
N LYS A 116 -14.89 -1.58 -9.25
CA LYS A 116 -16.01 -2.41 -9.74
C LYS A 116 -16.23 -2.34 -11.26
N GLN A 117 -15.50 -1.46 -11.96
CA GLN A 117 -15.72 -1.23 -13.38
C GLN A 117 -15.59 -2.51 -14.20
N GLY A 118 -16.56 -2.73 -15.07
CA GLY A 118 -16.63 -3.92 -15.93
C GLY A 118 -17.29 -5.12 -15.25
N TYR A 119 -17.69 -5.01 -13.97
CA TYR A 119 -18.45 -6.07 -13.32
C TYR A 119 -19.74 -6.38 -14.09
N ARG A 120 -19.82 -7.58 -14.62
CA ARG A 120 -21.02 -8.16 -15.16
C ARG A 120 -21.26 -9.49 -14.47
N LYS A 121 -22.53 -9.85 -14.27
CA LYS A 121 -22.91 -11.15 -13.68
C LYS A 121 -22.40 -12.36 -14.46
N THR A 122 -21.92 -12.14 -15.68
CA THR A 122 -21.31 -13.15 -16.55
C THR A 122 -19.81 -12.93 -16.59
N HIS A 123 -19.05 -13.88 -16.14
CA HIS A 123 -17.61 -13.95 -15.88
C HIS A 123 -16.68 -13.16 -16.80
N GLY A 124 -15.70 -12.48 -16.21
CA GLY A 124 -14.37 -12.28 -16.82
C GLY A 124 -14.06 -10.93 -17.43
N SER A 125 -14.76 -9.82 -17.11
CA SER A 125 -14.48 -8.51 -17.71
C SER A 125 -14.22 -7.36 -16.72
N CYS A 126 -13.88 -7.67 -15.48
CA CYS A 126 -13.56 -6.62 -14.51
C CYS A 126 -12.24 -5.94 -14.80
N ALA A 127 -12.20 -4.62 -14.54
CA ALA A 127 -10.98 -3.85 -14.67
C ALA A 127 -9.88 -4.34 -13.71
N PHE A 128 -10.32 -4.82 -12.55
CA PHE A 128 -9.48 -5.48 -11.55
C PHE A 128 -10.03 -6.88 -11.30
N SER A 129 -9.24 -7.90 -11.61
CA SER A 129 -9.71 -9.28 -11.69
C SER A 129 -10.18 -9.85 -10.35
N TRP A 130 -9.53 -9.43 -9.25
CA TRP A 130 -9.82 -9.91 -7.91
C TRP A 130 -11.28 -9.65 -7.48
N PHE A 131 -11.87 -8.54 -7.93
CA PHE A 131 -13.23 -8.17 -7.58
C PHE A 131 -14.27 -9.11 -8.22
N CYS A 132 -13.91 -9.82 -9.28
CA CYS A 132 -14.81 -10.67 -10.07
C CYS A 132 -14.44 -12.15 -10.06
N ASP A 133 -13.45 -12.56 -9.29
CA ASP A 133 -12.99 -13.96 -9.24
C ASP A 133 -13.92 -14.88 -8.43
N GLY A 134 -14.93 -14.29 -7.75
CA GLY A 134 -15.90 -15.01 -6.92
C GLY A 134 -15.35 -15.45 -5.57
N LEU A 135 -14.17 -15.01 -5.20
CA LEU A 135 -13.56 -15.27 -3.89
C LEU A 135 -13.93 -14.15 -2.91
N PRO A 136 -13.85 -14.42 -1.60
CA PRO A 136 -14.06 -13.36 -0.60
C PRO A 136 -12.96 -12.30 -0.64
N ASP A 137 -13.34 -11.03 -0.78
CA ASP A 137 -12.44 -9.87 -0.90
C ASP A 137 -11.84 -9.40 0.44
N ARG A 138 -11.81 -10.27 1.44
CA ARG A 138 -11.24 -9.97 2.76
C ARG A 138 -9.74 -10.23 2.76
N PRO A 139 -8.90 -9.22 3.06
CA PRO A 139 -7.47 -9.41 3.24
C PRO A 139 -7.17 -10.48 4.31
N LYS A 140 -6.30 -11.43 3.97
CA LYS A 140 -5.94 -12.54 4.86
C LYS A 140 -4.59 -12.33 5.55
N GLU A 141 -3.71 -11.58 4.91
CA GLU A 141 -2.36 -11.32 5.38
C GLU A 141 -2.31 -9.96 6.07
N ARG A 142 -2.35 -9.95 7.41
CA ARG A 142 -2.44 -8.72 8.21
C ARG A 142 -1.36 -7.69 7.86
N LYS A 143 -0.09 -8.11 7.82
CA LYS A 143 1.04 -7.20 7.50
C LYS A 143 0.93 -6.60 6.08
N ALA A 144 0.58 -7.40 5.10
CA ALA A 144 0.39 -6.92 3.73
C ALA A 144 -0.82 -5.97 3.62
N TRP A 145 -1.87 -6.20 4.40
CA TRP A 145 -3.02 -5.32 4.48
C TRP A 145 -2.67 -3.96 5.10
N GLU A 146 -2.01 -3.97 6.25
CA GLU A 146 -1.52 -2.76 6.92
C GLU A 146 -0.61 -1.94 6.00
N LYS A 147 0.29 -2.61 5.28
CA LYS A 147 1.15 -1.96 4.27
C LYS A 147 0.35 -1.35 3.12
N ALA A 148 -0.63 -2.05 2.58
CA ALA A 148 -1.48 -1.53 1.51
C ALA A 148 -2.27 -0.28 1.95
N GLN A 149 -2.73 -0.25 3.20
CA GLN A 149 -3.39 0.93 3.77
C GLN A 149 -2.41 2.13 3.87
N GLN A 150 -1.19 1.90 4.38
CA GLN A 150 -0.16 2.94 4.49
C GLN A 150 0.23 3.49 3.11
N ILE A 151 0.43 2.63 2.12
CA ILE A 151 0.72 3.03 0.73
C ILE A 151 -0.42 3.86 0.15
N SER A 152 -1.67 3.47 0.40
CA SER A 152 -2.84 4.20 -0.09
C SER A 152 -2.93 5.60 0.53
N GLU A 153 -2.78 5.72 1.85
CA GLU A 153 -2.79 7.01 2.54
C GLU A 153 -1.62 7.90 2.06
N TRP A 154 -0.40 7.36 1.99
CA TRP A 154 0.73 8.09 1.46
C TRP A 154 0.47 8.60 0.03
N THR A 155 -0.12 7.77 -0.83
CA THR A 155 -0.43 8.15 -2.21
C THR A 155 -1.47 9.25 -2.26
N ILE A 156 -2.52 9.21 -1.43
CA ILE A 156 -3.54 10.24 -1.34
C ILE A 156 -2.93 11.57 -0.91
N GLU A 157 -2.14 11.58 0.15
CA GLU A 157 -1.50 12.77 0.69
C GLU A 157 -0.50 13.41 -0.28
N ASN A 158 0.19 12.57 -1.06
CA ASN A 158 1.25 13.01 -1.96
C ASN A 158 0.85 13.04 -3.44
N TYR A 159 -0.42 12.80 -3.76
CA TYR A 159 -0.87 12.66 -5.14
C TYR A 159 -0.47 13.83 -6.01
N TYR A 160 -0.80 15.05 -5.63
CA TYR A 160 -0.52 16.24 -6.44
C TYR A 160 0.97 16.61 -6.47
N SER A 161 1.70 16.40 -5.39
CA SER A 161 3.14 16.69 -5.34
C SER A 161 3.98 15.71 -6.17
N HIS A 162 3.47 14.50 -6.40
CA HIS A 162 4.15 13.44 -7.14
C HIS A 162 3.44 13.08 -8.45
N SER A 163 2.39 13.79 -8.83
CA SER A 163 1.66 13.54 -10.07
C SER A 163 2.53 13.69 -11.32
N GLU A 164 3.63 14.45 -11.23
CA GLU A 164 4.58 14.63 -12.34
C GLU A 164 5.38 13.37 -12.65
N ILE A 165 5.70 12.55 -11.65
CA ILE A 165 6.37 11.24 -11.85
C ILE A 165 5.49 10.35 -12.73
N TYR A 166 4.19 10.57 -12.64
CA TYR A 166 3.16 9.84 -13.35
C TYR A 166 2.39 10.77 -14.31
N GLU A 167 3.07 11.87 -14.80
CA GLU A 167 2.49 12.95 -15.65
C GLU A 167 1.74 12.42 -16.87
N ASP A 168 2.21 11.31 -17.42
CA ASP A 168 1.53 10.62 -18.51
C ASP A 168 0.21 9.93 -18.07
N LYS A 169 -0.28 10.24 -16.86
CA LYS A 169 -1.54 9.73 -16.30
C LYS A 169 -1.71 8.24 -16.54
N LEU A 170 -0.90 7.44 -15.83
CA LEU A 170 -0.99 5.99 -15.87
C LEU A 170 -2.44 5.56 -15.63
N THR A 171 -3.05 4.89 -16.59
CA THR A 171 -4.45 4.45 -16.49
C THR A 171 -4.61 2.95 -16.63
N HIS A 172 -3.59 2.25 -17.14
CA HIS A 172 -3.62 0.81 -17.35
C HIS A 172 -2.28 0.18 -17.03
N TYR A 173 -2.31 -1.08 -16.64
CA TYR A 173 -1.12 -1.92 -16.51
C TYR A 173 -1.46 -3.38 -16.77
N HIS A 174 -0.44 -4.17 -16.99
CA HIS A 174 -0.51 -5.63 -16.96
C HIS A 174 0.81 -6.22 -16.46
N ALA A 175 0.76 -7.42 -15.90
CA ALA A 175 1.94 -8.12 -15.43
C ALA A 175 2.81 -8.58 -16.60
N VAL A 176 4.15 -8.51 -16.43
CA VAL A 176 5.13 -8.88 -17.47
C VAL A 176 5.02 -10.35 -17.92
N TYR A 177 4.56 -11.23 -17.03
CA TYR A 177 4.48 -12.67 -17.25
C TYR A 177 3.19 -13.12 -17.93
N ILE A 178 2.23 -12.23 -18.19
CA ILE A 178 1.02 -12.57 -18.96
C ILE A 178 1.19 -12.26 -20.45
N LYS A 179 0.42 -12.94 -21.28
CA LYS A 179 0.36 -12.60 -22.71
C LYS A 179 -0.07 -11.15 -22.87
N LYS A 180 0.68 -10.39 -23.66
CA LYS A 180 0.41 -8.98 -23.94
C LYS A 180 -1.05 -8.76 -24.32
N PRO A 181 -1.83 -7.99 -23.54
CA PRO A 181 -3.25 -7.75 -23.82
C PRO A 181 -3.46 -7.00 -25.14
N TRP A 182 -4.57 -7.25 -25.81
CA TRP A 182 -4.89 -6.63 -27.11
C TRP A 182 -5.01 -5.11 -27.06
N TRP A 183 -5.50 -4.56 -25.94
CA TRP A 183 -5.71 -3.13 -25.74
C TRP A 183 -4.39 -2.32 -25.71
N THR A 184 -3.26 -2.94 -25.40
CA THR A 184 -1.95 -2.29 -25.37
C THR A 184 -1.53 -1.70 -26.72
N LYS A 185 -2.13 -2.18 -27.83
CA LYS A 185 -1.88 -1.65 -29.18
C LYS A 185 -2.40 -0.21 -29.37
N HIS A 186 -3.34 0.18 -28.53
CA HIS A 186 -4.02 1.50 -28.61
C HIS A 186 -3.58 2.45 -27.51
N MET A 187 -2.57 2.07 -26.72
CA MET A 187 -2.10 2.83 -25.56
C MET A 187 -0.62 3.13 -25.63
N LYS A 188 -0.22 4.27 -25.10
CA LYS A 188 1.19 4.65 -24.97
C LYS A 188 1.79 3.85 -23.78
N ARG A 189 2.81 3.02 -24.06
CA ARG A 189 3.61 2.41 -23.00
C ARG A 189 4.46 3.50 -22.36
N ILE A 190 4.40 3.61 -21.03
CA ILE A 190 5.11 4.64 -20.26
C ILE A 190 6.33 4.04 -19.60
N THR A 191 6.15 3.06 -18.71
CA THR A 191 7.24 2.52 -17.90
C THR A 191 6.97 1.06 -17.51
N GLN A 192 7.97 0.45 -16.90
CA GLN A 192 7.84 -0.80 -16.17
C GLN A 192 8.36 -0.57 -14.75
N ILE A 193 7.56 -0.98 -13.76
CA ILE A 193 7.90 -0.93 -12.34
C ILE A 193 7.62 -2.33 -11.78
N GLY A 194 8.63 -2.98 -11.23
CA GLY A 194 8.53 -4.37 -10.79
C GLY A 194 8.00 -5.29 -11.91
N ASP A 195 7.01 -6.08 -11.59
CA ASP A 195 6.39 -7.01 -12.54
C ASP A 195 5.24 -6.39 -13.36
N HIS A 196 5.06 -5.08 -13.32
CA HIS A 196 4.00 -4.40 -14.05
C HIS A 196 4.52 -3.47 -15.15
N ILE A 197 3.92 -3.53 -16.33
CA ILE A 197 4.12 -2.57 -17.42
C ILE A 197 2.93 -1.62 -17.44
N PHE A 198 3.21 -0.33 -17.33
CA PHE A 198 2.21 0.74 -17.22
C PHE A 198 2.01 1.48 -18.53
N TYR A 199 0.77 1.90 -18.76
CA TYR A 199 0.32 2.57 -19.97
C TYR A 199 -0.56 3.77 -19.66
N SER A 200 -0.50 4.76 -20.56
CA SER A 200 -1.42 5.89 -20.63
C SER A 200 -2.35 5.72 -21.84
N GLY A 201 -3.61 6.06 -21.64
CA GLY A 201 -4.64 6.01 -22.68
C GLY A 201 -6.06 5.94 -22.10
N VAL A 202 -7.04 6.04 -22.94
CA VAL A 202 -8.48 5.95 -22.65
C VAL A 202 -9.20 5.15 -23.74
#